data_ae38a1b73b4066453e88e619f941ae44
#
_entry.id   ae38a1b73b4066453e88e619f941ae44
#
_cell.length_a   1.000
_cell.length_b   1.000
_cell.length_c   1.000
_cell.angle_alpha   90.00
_cell.angle_beta   90.00
_cell.angle_gamma   90.00
#
_symmetry.space_group_name_H-M   'P 1'
#
loop_
_entity.id
_entity.type
_entity.pdbx_description
1 polymer ?
#
loop_
_entity_poly.entity_id
_entity_poly.type
_entity_poly.pdbx_seq_one_letter_code
_entity_poly.pdbx_strand_id
1 'polypeptide(L)'
;MQSRQRSSLPLSSGLVRKCADYFGALWVDAGMRFAICIEYDGSSFQGWQSQAHGQTVQDHLETVLSAIAGDPIRTIAAGRTDSGVHALAQVVHFDATVQRPLQAWVRGCNALLPGAIAVRWATPVGEGFHARFSALSRSYRYVLLNRPVRPAIQQGHVGWYHRQLDVARMNEAARNLLGEHDFSSFRSAECQAKTPVKILHQAEVVRHGDYVIFDFRATGFLQHMVRNVVGAMIWIGSGKQPQNWMAELLAAHDRTHAAPTFAPDGLYFTGVEYAAVWQLPQEDRIIAAFDPVAI
;
A
#
# COMPACT_ATOMS: atom_id res chain seq x y z
N MET A 1 -46.17 -38.40 -21.31
CA MET A 1 -45.80 -37.38 -20.32
C MET A 1 -45.27 -38.09 -19.08
N GLN A 2 -43.98 -38.23 -18.95
CA GLN A 2 -43.34 -38.82 -17.75
C GLN A 2 -42.35 -37.81 -17.20
N SER A 3 -42.60 -37.32 -15.99
CA SER A 3 -41.80 -36.44 -15.21
C SER A 3 -40.61 -37.20 -14.62
N ARG A 4 -39.36 -36.81 -14.98
CA ARG A 4 -38.14 -37.32 -14.33
C ARG A 4 -37.86 -36.47 -13.08
N GLN A 5 -38.06 -37.06 -11.92
CA GLN A 5 -37.55 -36.61 -10.66
C GLN A 5 -36.00 -36.77 -10.65
N ARG A 6 -35.26 -35.69 -10.39
CA ARG A 6 -33.82 -35.73 -10.07
C ARG A 6 -33.65 -35.96 -8.57
N SER A 7 -33.12 -37.12 -8.21
CA SER A 7 -32.70 -37.46 -6.86
C SER A 7 -31.43 -36.70 -6.48
N SER A 8 -31.47 -35.93 -5.41
CA SER A 8 -30.35 -35.31 -4.76
C SER A 8 -29.61 -36.36 -3.89
N LEU A 9 -28.38 -36.67 -4.23
CA LEU A 9 -27.50 -37.49 -3.38
C LEU A 9 -26.91 -36.61 -2.24
N PRO A 10 -26.89 -37.07 -1.00
CA PRO A 10 -26.23 -36.38 0.10
C PRO A 10 -24.70 -36.53 -0.02
N LEU A 11 -24.00 -35.38 0.02
CA LEU A 11 -22.53 -35.37 0.14
C LEU A 11 -22.10 -36.00 1.46
N SER A 12 -21.29 -37.04 1.36
CA SER A 12 -20.81 -37.86 2.48
C SER A 12 -19.92 -37.04 3.45
N SER A 13 -20.27 -37.10 4.73
CA SER A 13 -19.60 -36.47 5.89
C SER A 13 -18.17 -36.97 6.17
N GLY A 14 -17.57 -37.73 5.26
CA GLY A 14 -16.27 -38.38 5.44
C GLY A 14 -15.04 -37.52 5.00
N LEU A 15 -15.22 -36.52 4.15
CA LEU A 15 -14.09 -35.72 3.64
C LEU A 15 -13.71 -34.53 4.54
N VAL A 16 -14.61 -34.09 5.42
CA VAL A 16 -14.42 -32.95 6.31
C VAL A 16 -13.49 -33.28 7.51
N ARG A 17 -13.40 -34.58 7.89
CA ARG A 17 -12.61 -35.02 9.07
C ARG A 17 -11.10 -35.15 8.83
N LYS A 18 -10.62 -35.28 7.61
CA LYS A 18 -9.18 -35.49 7.34
C LYS A 18 -8.32 -34.23 7.26
N CYS A 19 -8.91 -33.04 7.20
CA CYS A 19 -8.16 -31.79 7.27
C CYS A 19 -8.01 -31.23 8.70
N ALA A 20 -8.72 -31.78 9.70
CA ALA A 20 -8.67 -31.32 11.08
C ALA A 20 -7.42 -31.82 11.85
N ASP A 21 -6.76 -32.87 11.39
CA ASP A 21 -5.67 -33.50 12.11
C ASP A 21 -4.28 -32.89 11.87
N TYR A 22 -4.16 -31.90 11.00
CA TYR A 22 -2.88 -31.22 10.68
C TYR A 22 -2.63 -29.93 11.45
N PHE A 23 -3.64 -29.40 12.16
CA PHE A 23 -3.49 -28.25 13.05
C PHE A 23 -4.18 -28.59 14.38
N GLY A 24 -3.37 -28.98 15.36
CA GLY A 24 -3.82 -29.38 16.69
C GLY A 24 -4.77 -28.37 17.33
N ALA A 25 -5.82 -28.90 17.89
CA ALA A 25 -6.92 -28.29 18.60
C ALA A 25 -6.54 -27.12 19.53
N LEU A 26 -6.96 -25.93 19.16
CA LEU A 26 -7.27 -24.81 20.06
C LEU A 26 -8.29 -23.90 19.36
N TRP A 27 -9.52 -24.39 19.18
CA TRP A 27 -10.64 -23.60 18.70
C TRP A 27 -11.53 -23.25 19.89
N VAL A 28 -11.30 -22.09 20.47
CA VAL A 28 -12.27 -21.43 21.35
C VAL A 28 -13.17 -20.58 20.45
N ASP A 29 -14.44 -20.41 20.82
CA ASP A 29 -15.47 -19.60 20.12
C ASP A 29 -15.14 -18.09 20.00
N ALA A 30 -13.90 -17.70 20.08
CA ALA A 30 -13.43 -16.34 19.82
C ALA A 30 -13.11 -16.20 18.33
N GLY A 31 -13.60 -15.15 17.71
CA GLY A 31 -13.31 -14.82 16.31
C GLY A 31 -11.81 -14.89 16.00
N MET A 32 -11.45 -15.32 14.79
CA MET A 32 -10.06 -15.43 14.37
C MET A 32 -9.62 -14.16 13.65
N ARG A 33 -8.44 -13.66 14.00
CA ARG A 33 -7.80 -12.55 13.26
C ARG A 33 -7.03 -13.07 12.07
N PHE A 34 -7.26 -12.42 10.92
CA PHE A 34 -6.53 -12.68 9.68
C PHE A 34 -5.75 -11.44 9.25
N ALA A 35 -4.55 -11.68 8.72
CA ALA A 35 -3.82 -10.71 7.91
C ALA A 35 -3.92 -11.12 6.45
N ILE A 36 -4.14 -10.16 5.56
CA ILE A 36 -4.12 -10.34 4.11
C ILE A 36 -3.19 -9.31 3.48
N CYS A 37 -2.50 -9.71 2.42
CA CYS A 37 -1.79 -8.80 1.55
C CYS A 37 -2.59 -8.57 0.28
N ILE A 38 -2.73 -7.32 -0.12
CA ILE A 38 -3.41 -6.94 -1.33
C ILE A 38 -2.54 -6.03 -2.19
N GLU A 39 -2.73 -6.12 -3.49
CA GLU A 39 -2.26 -5.14 -4.45
C GLU A 39 -3.44 -4.45 -5.11
N TYR A 40 -3.27 -3.21 -5.55
CA TYR A 40 -4.31 -2.48 -6.27
C TYR A 40 -3.75 -1.37 -7.17
N ASP A 41 -4.42 -1.21 -8.31
CA ASP A 41 -4.33 -0.02 -9.15
C ASP A 41 -5.24 1.07 -8.56
N GLY A 42 -4.61 2.11 -7.99
CA GLY A 42 -5.33 3.20 -7.32
C GLY A 42 -6.02 4.20 -8.25
N SER A 43 -5.74 4.16 -9.56
CA SER A 43 -6.20 5.16 -10.52
C SER A 43 -7.73 5.29 -10.60
N SER A 44 -8.45 4.17 -10.33
CA SER A 44 -9.91 4.10 -10.36
C SER A 44 -10.57 4.36 -9.00
N PHE A 45 -9.80 4.59 -7.92
CA PHE A 45 -10.34 4.70 -6.58
C PHE A 45 -10.09 6.07 -5.95
N GLN A 46 -10.99 6.47 -5.06
CA GLN A 46 -10.86 7.68 -4.25
C GLN A 46 -10.04 7.42 -2.96
N GLY A 47 -8.91 6.75 -3.12
CA GLY A 47 -7.98 6.37 -2.06
C GLY A 47 -8.39 5.10 -1.30
N TRP A 48 -7.66 4.86 -0.22
CA TRP A 48 -7.88 3.69 0.62
C TRP A 48 -9.13 3.80 1.50
N GLN A 49 -9.21 4.89 2.30
CA GLN A 49 -10.14 5.01 3.43
C GLN A 49 -11.59 5.09 2.99
N SER A 50 -12.45 4.24 3.57
CA SER A 50 -13.91 4.24 3.38
C SER A 50 -14.51 5.63 3.54
N GLN A 51 -15.37 5.99 2.61
CA GLN A 51 -16.08 7.27 2.51
C GLN A 51 -17.55 7.03 2.13
N ALA A 52 -18.40 8.02 2.35
CA ALA A 52 -19.84 7.89 2.15
C ALA A 52 -20.26 7.51 0.70
N HIS A 53 -19.43 7.80 -0.31
CA HIS A 53 -19.70 7.45 -1.71
C HIS A 53 -19.36 6.00 -2.07
N GLY A 54 -18.66 5.22 -1.20
CA GLY A 54 -18.39 3.79 -1.42
C GLY A 54 -17.40 3.46 -2.56
N GLN A 55 -16.58 4.44 -3.02
CA GLN A 55 -15.67 4.26 -4.17
C GLN A 55 -14.20 4.14 -3.74
N THR A 56 -13.93 3.55 -2.60
CA THR A 56 -12.59 3.37 -2.07
C THR A 56 -12.17 1.90 -2.08
N VAL A 57 -10.88 1.64 -2.04
CA VAL A 57 -10.35 0.26 -1.97
C VAL A 57 -10.91 -0.48 -0.75
N GLN A 58 -11.01 0.20 0.40
CA GLN A 58 -11.54 -0.37 1.63
C GLN A 58 -13.02 -0.77 1.49
N ASP A 59 -13.86 0.05 0.85
CA ASP A 59 -15.28 -0.25 0.65
C ASP A 59 -15.48 -1.53 -0.18
N HIS A 60 -14.75 -1.67 -1.28
CA HIS A 60 -14.80 -2.88 -2.12
C HIS A 60 -14.32 -4.11 -1.36
N LEU A 61 -13.19 -3.99 -0.65
CA LEU A 61 -12.62 -5.09 0.11
C LEU A 61 -13.55 -5.56 1.24
N GLU A 62 -14.09 -4.64 2.04
CA GLU A 62 -15.01 -4.96 3.15
C GLU A 62 -16.31 -5.58 2.65
N THR A 63 -16.84 -5.10 1.53
CA THR A 63 -18.04 -5.69 0.88
C THR A 63 -17.80 -7.16 0.52
N VAL A 64 -16.68 -7.47 -0.11
CA VAL A 64 -16.35 -8.83 -0.54
C VAL A 64 -16.02 -9.73 0.64
N LEU A 65 -15.21 -9.25 1.59
CA LEU A 65 -14.89 -10.01 2.82
C LEU A 65 -16.17 -10.34 3.61
N SER A 66 -17.09 -9.38 3.72
CA SER A 66 -18.36 -9.58 4.42
C SER A 66 -19.25 -10.61 3.71
N ALA A 67 -19.28 -10.60 2.37
CA ALA A 67 -20.02 -11.62 1.60
C ALA A 67 -19.45 -13.03 1.80
N ILE A 68 -18.12 -13.19 1.91
CA ILE A 68 -17.46 -14.47 2.17
C ILE A 68 -17.67 -14.91 3.62
N ALA A 69 -17.60 -13.98 4.57
CA ALA A 69 -17.80 -14.25 5.99
C ALA A 69 -19.28 -14.58 6.31
N GLY A 70 -20.21 -13.96 5.62
CA GLY A 70 -21.64 -13.99 5.98
C GLY A 70 -22.00 -12.97 7.08
N ASP A 71 -21.02 -12.20 7.58
CA ASP A 71 -21.16 -11.17 8.60
C ASP A 71 -20.39 -9.90 8.20
N PRO A 72 -20.76 -8.71 8.69
CA PRO A 72 -20.04 -7.48 8.41
C PRO A 72 -18.60 -7.53 8.86
N ILE A 73 -17.65 -7.35 7.95
CA ILE A 73 -16.21 -7.26 8.22
C ILE A 73 -15.74 -5.81 8.15
N ARG A 74 -14.91 -5.44 9.12
CA ARG A 74 -14.17 -4.17 9.12
C ARG A 74 -12.68 -4.44 9.02
N THR A 75 -12.00 -3.63 8.22
CA THR A 75 -10.59 -3.81 7.92
C THR A 75 -9.73 -2.67 8.46
N ILE A 76 -8.50 -3.00 8.84
CA ILE A 76 -7.50 -2.02 9.26
C ILE A 76 -6.24 -2.24 8.42
N ALA A 77 -5.83 -1.22 7.67
CA ALA A 77 -4.65 -1.26 6.83
C ALA A 77 -3.38 -0.78 7.55
N ALA A 78 -2.23 -1.23 7.08
CA ALA A 78 -0.91 -0.78 7.55
C ALA A 78 -0.65 0.70 7.26
N GLY A 79 -1.15 1.21 6.14
CA GLY A 79 -1.06 2.60 5.74
C GLY A 79 -2.22 3.01 4.83
N ARG A 80 -2.71 4.23 4.97
CA ARG A 80 -3.68 4.81 4.04
C ARG A 80 -2.95 5.34 2.82
N THR A 81 -3.56 5.19 1.65
CA THR A 81 -3.10 5.80 0.41
C THR A 81 -4.11 6.85 -0.05
N ASP A 82 -3.62 7.90 -0.70
CA ASP A 82 -4.46 8.95 -1.27
C ASP A 82 -5.17 8.47 -2.55
N SER A 83 -6.13 9.24 -3.04
CA SER A 83 -6.75 9.03 -4.35
C SER A 83 -5.68 8.95 -5.45
N GLY A 84 -5.79 7.96 -6.34
CA GLY A 84 -4.86 7.72 -7.43
C GLY A 84 -3.54 7.04 -7.04
N VAL A 85 -3.29 6.77 -5.76
CA VAL A 85 -2.06 6.09 -5.28
C VAL A 85 -2.25 4.57 -5.31
N HIS A 86 -1.27 3.87 -5.85
CA HIS A 86 -1.26 2.41 -6.00
C HIS A 86 -0.64 1.70 -4.78
N ALA A 87 -0.84 0.39 -4.71
CA ALA A 87 -0.11 -0.46 -3.78
C ALA A 87 0.27 -1.79 -4.41
N LEU A 88 1.49 -2.26 -4.13
CA LEU A 88 1.98 -3.59 -4.52
C LEU A 88 1.87 -4.60 -3.37
N ALA A 89 1.92 -4.15 -2.12
CA ALA A 89 1.89 -5.02 -0.95
C ALA A 89 1.29 -4.30 0.28
N GLN A 90 0.03 -3.91 0.20
CA GLN A 90 -0.70 -3.37 1.35
C GLN A 90 -1.11 -4.53 2.27
N VAL A 91 -0.74 -4.45 3.54
CA VAL A 91 -1.18 -5.43 4.55
C VAL A 91 -2.37 -4.90 5.32
N VAL A 92 -3.39 -5.75 5.45
CA VAL A 92 -4.65 -5.45 6.10
C VAL A 92 -4.97 -6.55 7.10
N HIS A 93 -5.54 -6.23 8.26
CA HIS A 93 -6.10 -7.24 9.13
C HIS A 93 -7.61 -7.04 9.34
N PHE A 94 -8.28 -8.13 9.65
CA PHE A 94 -9.68 -8.17 10.03
C PHE A 94 -9.96 -9.35 10.96
N ASP A 95 -11.07 -9.28 11.68
CA ASP A 95 -11.57 -10.36 12.53
C ASP A 95 -12.77 -11.02 11.86
N ALA A 96 -12.84 -12.36 11.88
CA ALA A 96 -13.96 -13.13 11.37
C ALA A 96 -14.35 -14.23 12.37
N THR A 97 -15.66 -14.41 12.56
CA THR A 97 -16.23 -15.45 13.44
C THR A 97 -16.38 -16.78 12.71
N VAL A 98 -16.43 -16.74 11.37
CA VAL A 98 -16.66 -17.92 10.54
C VAL A 98 -15.34 -18.62 10.19
N GLN A 99 -15.35 -19.94 10.31
CA GLN A 99 -14.24 -20.77 9.83
C GLN A 99 -14.34 -20.95 8.31
N ARG A 100 -13.35 -20.42 7.59
CA ARG A 100 -13.19 -20.61 6.14
C ARG A 100 -11.78 -21.10 5.83
N PRO A 101 -11.58 -21.99 4.84
CA PRO A 101 -10.25 -22.31 4.34
C PRO A 101 -9.52 -21.02 3.89
N LEU A 102 -8.22 -20.92 4.13
CA LEU A 102 -7.43 -19.73 3.71
C LEU A 102 -7.61 -19.40 2.22
N GLN A 103 -7.75 -20.44 1.39
CA GLN A 103 -8.02 -20.28 -0.05
C GLN A 103 -9.35 -19.54 -0.35
N ALA A 104 -10.34 -19.60 0.55
CA ALA A 104 -11.58 -18.86 0.38
C ALA A 104 -11.34 -17.35 0.49
N TRP A 105 -10.44 -16.92 1.40
CA TRP A 105 -10.06 -15.51 1.53
C TRP A 105 -9.24 -15.01 0.34
N VAL A 106 -8.43 -15.86 -0.31
CA VAL A 106 -7.64 -15.46 -1.48
C VAL A 106 -8.45 -15.60 -2.76
N ARG A 107 -8.88 -16.83 -3.10
CA ARG A 107 -9.56 -17.10 -4.37
C ARG A 107 -10.99 -16.54 -4.41
N GLY A 108 -11.70 -16.62 -3.27
CA GLY A 108 -13.06 -16.07 -3.16
C GLY A 108 -13.04 -14.54 -3.31
N CYS A 109 -12.10 -13.85 -2.64
CA CYS A 109 -11.94 -12.42 -2.82
C CYS A 109 -11.61 -12.05 -4.28
N ASN A 110 -10.63 -12.73 -4.88
CA ASN A 110 -10.21 -12.43 -6.26
C ASN A 110 -11.27 -12.74 -7.32
N ALA A 111 -12.23 -13.61 -7.01
CA ALA A 111 -13.38 -13.87 -7.89
C ALA A 111 -14.47 -12.78 -7.83
N LEU A 112 -14.52 -12.00 -6.75
CA LEU A 112 -15.58 -11.02 -6.48
C LEU A 112 -15.08 -9.57 -6.53
N LEU A 113 -13.80 -9.33 -6.30
CA LEU A 113 -13.17 -8.00 -6.34
C LEU A 113 -13.12 -7.48 -7.79
N PRO A 114 -13.18 -6.15 -7.99
CA PRO A 114 -12.87 -5.55 -9.29
C PRO A 114 -11.43 -5.90 -9.70
N GLY A 115 -11.18 -6.05 -11.01
CA GLY A 115 -9.88 -6.44 -11.55
C GLY A 115 -8.70 -5.53 -11.16
N ALA A 116 -8.99 -4.36 -10.63
CA ALA A 116 -7.99 -3.41 -10.11
C ALA A 116 -7.55 -3.69 -8.66
N ILE A 117 -8.11 -4.70 -7.99
CA ILE A 117 -7.72 -5.12 -6.63
C ILE A 117 -7.50 -6.63 -6.63
N ALA A 118 -6.37 -7.10 -6.08
CA ALA A 118 -6.11 -8.51 -5.91
C ALA A 118 -5.59 -8.83 -4.50
N VAL A 119 -6.08 -9.94 -3.92
CA VAL A 119 -5.55 -10.53 -2.69
C VAL A 119 -4.43 -11.48 -3.08
N ARG A 120 -3.24 -11.28 -2.54
CA ARG A 120 -2.04 -12.06 -2.84
C ARG A 120 -1.88 -13.25 -1.90
N TRP A 121 -2.08 -13.02 -0.62
CA TRP A 121 -2.09 -14.05 0.40
C TRP A 121 -3.02 -13.69 1.57
N ALA A 122 -3.40 -14.69 2.34
CA ALA A 122 -4.10 -14.59 3.62
C ALA A 122 -3.45 -15.55 4.62
N THR A 123 -3.33 -15.13 5.87
CA THR A 123 -2.81 -15.96 6.95
C THR A 123 -3.52 -15.64 8.27
N PRO A 124 -3.79 -16.62 9.15
CA PRO A 124 -4.22 -16.34 10.50
C PRO A 124 -3.07 -15.70 11.27
N VAL A 125 -3.40 -14.79 12.19
CA VAL A 125 -2.44 -14.13 13.07
C VAL A 125 -2.98 -14.07 14.49
N GLY A 126 -2.09 -13.97 15.48
CA GLY A 126 -2.49 -13.80 16.87
C GLY A 126 -3.29 -12.50 17.08
N GLU A 127 -4.19 -12.48 18.06
CA GLU A 127 -5.06 -11.34 18.38
C GLU A 127 -4.32 -10.02 18.64
N GLY A 128 -3.07 -10.10 19.12
CA GLY A 128 -2.20 -8.94 19.33
C GLY A 128 -1.66 -8.30 18.03
N PHE A 129 -1.82 -8.96 16.87
CA PHE A 129 -1.39 -8.36 15.60
C PHE A 129 -2.28 -7.19 15.21
N HIS A 130 -1.66 -6.08 14.85
CA HIS A 130 -2.37 -4.91 14.33
C HIS A 130 -1.64 -4.36 13.12
N ALA A 131 -2.23 -4.45 11.91
CA ALA A 131 -1.57 -4.09 10.66
C ALA A 131 -0.88 -2.71 10.69
N ARG A 132 -1.49 -1.72 11.34
CA ARG A 132 -0.93 -0.38 11.45
C ARG A 132 0.11 -0.23 12.55
N PHE A 133 -0.17 -0.76 13.75
CA PHE A 133 0.64 -0.48 14.94
C PHE A 133 1.76 -1.50 15.18
N SER A 134 1.64 -2.73 14.66
CA SER A 134 2.71 -3.72 14.70
C SER A 134 3.76 -3.52 13.59
N ALA A 135 3.52 -2.61 12.64
CA ALA A 135 4.44 -2.36 11.54
C ALA A 135 5.65 -1.54 12.00
N LEU A 136 6.84 -2.05 11.70
CA LEU A 136 8.14 -1.43 12.01
C LEU A 136 8.47 -0.32 11.01
N SER A 137 8.27 -0.59 9.72
CA SER A 137 8.50 0.38 8.66
C SER A 137 7.50 0.23 7.51
N ARG A 138 7.39 1.25 6.66
CA ARG A 138 6.65 1.27 5.39
C ARG A 138 7.58 1.72 4.30
N SER A 139 7.38 1.16 3.10
CA SER A 139 8.16 1.52 1.92
C SER A 139 7.25 2.07 0.85
N TYR A 140 7.73 3.09 0.16
CA TYR A 140 7.10 3.70 -1.00
C TYR A 140 8.10 3.86 -2.13
N ARG A 141 7.63 3.70 -3.35
CA ARG A 141 8.33 4.04 -4.58
C ARG A 141 7.53 5.08 -5.35
N TYR A 142 8.22 6.11 -5.86
CA TYR A 142 7.63 7.01 -6.84
C TYR A 142 8.32 6.83 -8.18
N VAL A 143 7.55 6.55 -9.22
CA VAL A 143 8.03 6.39 -10.60
C VAL A 143 7.69 7.65 -11.39
N LEU A 144 8.70 8.38 -11.85
CA LEU A 144 8.57 9.60 -12.63
C LEU A 144 9.09 9.39 -14.04
N LEU A 145 8.24 9.61 -15.04
CA LEU A 145 8.66 9.71 -16.44
C LEU A 145 9.20 11.12 -16.69
N ASN A 146 10.50 11.22 -17.00
CA ASN A 146 11.21 12.47 -17.20
C ASN A 146 11.63 12.65 -18.65
N ARG A 147 10.71 13.06 -19.48
CA ARG A 147 10.91 13.36 -20.91
C ARG A 147 9.95 14.46 -21.38
N PRO A 148 10.24 15.15 -22.53
CA PRO A 148 9.41 16.25 -23.01
C PRO A 148 7.94 15.89 -23.27
N VAL A 149 7.66 14.66 -23.75
CA VAL A 149 6.32 14.21 -24.12
C VAL A 149 5.69 13.41 -22.98
N ARG A 150 4.45 13.74 -22.63
CA ARG A 150 3.67 13.05 -21.60
C ARG A 150 3.47 11.56 -21.93
N PRO A 151 3.24 10.69 -20.91
CA PRO A 151 2.85 9.32 -21.15
C PRO A 151 1.45 9.23 -21.77
N ALA A 152 1.23 8.21 -22.61
CA ALA A 152 -0.10 7.81 -23.07
C ALA A 152 -0.45 6.42 -22.50
N ILE A 153 0.38 5.41 -22.75
CA ILE A 153 0.15 4.04 -22.26
C ILE A 153 0.23 3.95 -20.73
N GLN A 154 1.17 4.69 -20.12
CA GLN A 154 1.37 4.68 -18.67
C GLN A 154 0.66 5.84 -17.95
N GLN A 155 -0.31 6.47 -18.59
CA GLN A 155 -1.13 7.51 -17.96
C GLN A 155 -1.84 6.93 -16.73
N GLY A 156 -1.75 7.64 -15.60
CA GLY A 156 -2.29 7.19 -14.32
C GLY A 156 -1.37 6.24 -13.54
N HIS A 157 -0.22 5.81 -14.11
CA HIS A 157 0.70 4.86 -13.47
C HIS A 157 2.11 5.43 -13.25
N VAL A 158 2.43 6.58 -13.84
CA VAL A 158 3.69 7.29 -13.62
C VAL A 158 3.44 8.77 -13.46
N GLY A 159 4.19 9.42 -12.59
CA GLY A 159 4.28 10.88 -12.61
C GLY A 159 4.98 11.34 -13.88
N TRP A 160 4.79 12.61 -14.28
CA TRP A 160 5.45 13.13 -15.46
C TRP A 160 6.04 14.53 -15.22
N TYR A 161 7.26 14.73 -15.72
CA TYR A 161 7.92 16.03 -15.73
C TYR A 161 8.71 16.22 -17.02
N HIS A 162 8.44 17.35 -17.72
CA HIS A 162 8.89 17.58 -19.11
C HIS A 162 10.33 18.04 -19.25
N ARG A 163 10.91 18.67 -18.22
CA ARG A 163 12.29 19.17 -18.25
C ARG A 163 13.24 18.16 -17.67
N GLN A 164 14.46 18.09 -18.24
CA GLN A 164 15.53 17.24 -17.71
C GLN A 164 15.81 17.60 -16.25
N LEU A 165 15.95 16.58 -15.41
CA LEU A 165 16.25 16.70 -13.99
C LEU A 165 17.68 16.25 -13.70
N ASP A 166 18.37 16.96 -12.83
CA ASP A 166 19.66 16.57 -12.28
C ASP A 166 19.44 15.62 -11.08
N VAL A 167 19.52 14.32 -11.34
CA VAL A 167 19.29 13.28 -10.33
C VAL A 167 20.38 13.23 -9.28
N ALA A 168 21.62 13.62 -9.62
CA ALA A 168 22.71 13.66 -8.64
C ALA A 168 22.42 14.72 -7.55
N ARG A 169 21.97 15.91 -7.95
CA ARG A 169 21.54 16.96 -7.02
C ARG A 169 20.35 16.52 -6.16
N MET A 170 19.38 15.82 -6.76
CA MET A 170 18.21 15.32 -6.04
C MET A 170 18.61 14.27 -5.00
N ASN A 171 19.48 13.32 -5.36
CA ASN A 171 19.92 12.27 -4.47
C ASN A 171 20.78 12.81 -3.32
N GLU A 172 21.60 13.81 -3.58
CA GLU A 172 22.37 14.50 -2.53
C GLU A 172 21.42 15.23 -1.55
N ALA A 173 20.42 15.95 -2.08
CA ALA A 173 19.40 16.59 -1.25
C ALA A 173 18.59 15.58 -0.41
N ALA A 174 18.32 14.39 -0.95
CA ALA A 174 17.60 13.32 -0.26
C ALA A 174 18.30 12.84 1.02
N ARG A 175 19.63 12.93 1.08
CA ARG A 175 20.41 12.55 2.26
C ARG A 175 20.06 13.37 3.50
N ASN A 176 19.62 14.63 3.32
CA ASN A 176 19.18 15.47 4.43
C ASN A 176 17.89 14.95 5.10
N LEU A 177 17.14 14.07 4.43
CA LEU A 177 15.90 13.50 4.98
C LEU A 177 16.15 12.28 5.87
N LEU A 178 17.37 11.68 5.83
CA LEU A 178 17.67 10.47 6.58
C LEU A 178 17.79 10.77 8.08
N GLY A 179 17.30 9.81 8.89
CA GLY A 179 17.27 9.93 10.34
C GLY A 179 15.94 10.45 10.86
N GLU A 180 15.96 10.91 12.11
CA GLU A 180 14.78 11.45 12.79
C GLU A 180 14.63 12.94 12.54
N HIS A 181 13.50 13.35 11.97
CA HIS A 181 13.19 14.74 11.69
C HIS A 181 11.71 15.04 11.93
N ASP A 182 11.42 16.33 12.18
CA ASP A 182 10.09 16.89 12.09
C ASP A 182 9.76 17.19 10.62
N PHE A 183 8.77 16.46 10.07
CA PHE A 183 8.33 16.59 8.68
C PHE A 183 7.13 17.52 8.50
N SER A 184 6.92 18.50 9.38
CA SER A 184 5.81 19.47 9.30
C SER A 184 5.76 20.19 7.96
N SER A 185 6.91 20.55 7.35
CA SER A 185 6.97 21.16 6.03
C SER A 185 6.48 20.26 4.89
N PHE A 186 6.36 18.97 5.13
CA PHE A 186 5.88 18.00 4.14
C PHE A 186 4.50 17.41 4.50
N ARG A 187 3.83 17.96 5.52
CA ARG A 187 2.55 17.49 6.04
C ARG A 187 1.37 18.19 5.36
N SER A 188 0.31 17.45 4.97
CA SER A 188 -0.97 18.05 4.59
C SER A 188 -1.64 18.71 5.80
N ALA A 189 -2.37 19.82 5.58
CA ALA A 189 -3.14 20.48 6.63
C ALA A 189 -4.20 19.57 7.27
N GLU A 190 -4.75 18.63 6.51
CA GLU A 190 -5.76 17.67 6.96
C GLU A 190 -5.18 16.44 7.69
N CYS A 191 -3.87 16.37 7.85
CA CYS A 191 -3.19 15.21 8.41
C CYS A 191 -3.53 15.01 9.89
N GLN A 192 -4.11 13.86 10.22
CA GLN A 192 -4.53 13.46 11.58
C GLN A 192 -3.41 12.82 12.43
N ALA A 193 -2.15 12.81 11.96
CA ALA A 193 -1.05 12.22 12.71
C ALA A 193 -0.78 13.02 13.99
N LYS A 194 -0.61 12.31 15.13
CA LYS A 194 -0.38 12.92 16.45
C LYS A 194 0.99 13.64 16.53
N THR A 195 2.01 13.13 15.84
CA THR A 195 3.34 13.72 15.80
C THR A 195 3.83 13.82 14.35
N PRO A 196 4.44 14.95 13.96
CA PRO A 196 5.09 15.10 12.66
C PRO A 196 6.46 14.44 12.59
N VAL A 197 7.03 14.03 13.73
CA VAL A 197 8.36 13.41 13.79
C VAL A 197 8.30 11.98 13.24
N LYS A 198 9.20 11.67 12.31
CA LYS A 198 9.39 10.35 11.69
C LYS A 198 10.88 10.04 11.53
N ILE A 199 11.20 8.74 11.52
CA ILE A 199 12.56 8.27 11.19
C ILE A 199 12.52 7.76 9.76
N LEU A 200 13.28 8.40 8.86
CA LEU A 200 13.48 7.97 7.49
C LEU A 200 14.74 7.09 7.41
N HIS A 201 14.55 5.84 7.03
CA HIS A 201 15.63 4.84 6.92
C HIS A 201 16.27 4.82 5.53
N GLN A 202 15.50 5.22 4.50
CA GLN A 202 15.95 5.28 3.11
C GLN A 202 15.27 6.44 2.41
N ALA A 203 16.07 7.18 1.64
CA ALA A 203 15.63 8.18 0.68
C ALA A 203 16.65 8.17 -0.47
N GLU A 204 16.30 7.57 -1.57
CA GLU A 204 17.19 7.33 -2.70
C GLU A 204 16.52 7.75 -4.00
N VAL A 205 17.31 8.33 -4.92
CA VAL A 205 16.84 8.77 -6.24
C VAL A 205 17.79 8.22 -7.30
N VAL A 206 17.26 7.44 -8.24
CA VAL A 206 18.04 6.79 -9.30
C VAL A 206 17.40 7.04 -10.66
N ARG A 207 18.22 7.19 -11.71
CA ARG A 207 17.75 7.29 -13.09
C ARG A 207 17.93 5.98 -13.84
N HIS A 208 16.88 5.56 -14.54
CA HIS A 208 16.88 4.45 -15.50
C HIS A 208 16.26 4.95 -16.81
N GLY A 209 17.11 5.29 -17.78
CA GLY A 209 16.65 5.88 -19.04
C GLY A 209 15.82 7.14 -18.82
N ASP A 210 14.60 7.15 -19.33
CA ASP A 210 13.64 8.24 -19.14
C ASP A 210 12.97 8.25 -17.76
N TYR A 211 13.19 7.24 -16.93
CA TYR A 211 12.56 7.16 -15.61
C TYR A 211 13.49 7.65 -14.50
N VAL A 212 12.90 8.37 -13.56
CA VAL A 212 13.52 8.71 -12.27
C VAL A 212 12.72 8.02 -11.19
N ILE A 213 13.39 7.16 -10.42
CA ILE A 213 12.82 6.35 -9.35
C ILE A 213 13.22 6.95 -8.01
N PHE A 214 12.24 7.11 -7.14
CA PHE A 214 12.46 7.54 -5.76
C PHE A 214 12.03 6.41 -4.83
N ASP A 215 12.91 5.94 -3.99
CA ASP A 215 12.63 4.93 -2.97
C ASP A 215 12.72 5.53 -1.57
N PHE A 216 11.67 5.31 -0.79
CA PHE A 216 11.57 5.78 0.58
C PHE A 216 11.18 4.65 1.53
N ARG A 217 11.84 4.57 2.69
CA ARG A 217 11.44 3.70 3.80
C ARG A 217 11.52 4.46 5.11
N ALA A 218 10.45 4.38 5.93
CA ALA A 218 10.36 5.11 7.20
C ALA A 218 9.52 4.34 8.22
N THR A 219 9.61 4.71 9.49
CA THR A 219 8.71 4.24 10.56
C THR A 219 7.24 4.57 10.28
N GLY A 220 6.99 5.62 9.50
CA GLY A 220 5.67 6.04 9.04
C GLY A 220 5.78 7.29 8.19
N PHE A 221 4.69 7.62 7.49
CA PHE A 221 4.59 8.81 6.66
C PHE A 221 3.37 9.64 7.07
N LEU A 222 3.49 10.95 6.97
CA LEU A 222 2.39 11.89 7.11
C LEU A 222 1.56 11.90 5.83
N GLN A 223 0.33 12.36 5.91
CA GLN A 223 -0.51 12.55 4.72
C GLN A 223 0.19 13.47 3.72
N HIS A 224 0.25 13.05 2.46
CA HIS A 224 0.93 13.69 1.32
C HIS A 224 2.47 13.78 1.44
N MET A 225 3.09 13.31 2.53
CA MET A 225 4.52 13.51 2.80
C MET A 225 5.41 13.10 1.61
N VAL A 226 5.26 11.88 1.09
CA VAL A 226 6.09 11.41 -0.03
C VAL A 226 5.93 12.30 -1.26
N ARG A 227 4.71 12.64 -1.63
CA ARG A 227 4.41 13.49 -2.78
C ARG A 227 4.94 14.92 -2.62
N ASN A 228 4.94 15.45 -1.39
CA ASN A 228 5.51 16.77 -1.08
C ASN A 228 7.04 16.75 -1.16
N VAL A 229 7.68 15.69 -0.68
CA VAL A 229 9.13 15.47 -0.81
C VAL A 229 9.53 15.34 -2.28
N VAL A 230 8.79 14.54 -3.07
CA VAL A 230 9.03 14.41 -4.53
C VAL A 230 8.90 15.77 -5.23
N GLY A 231 7.88 16.57 -4.91
CA GLY A 231 7.73 17.93 -5.46
C GLY A 231 8.92 18.84 -5.15
N ALA A 232 9.43 18.80 -3.92
CA ALA A 232 10.61 19.56 -3.53
C ALA A 232 11.87 19.06 -4.26
N MET A 233 12.05 17.74 -4.39
CA MET A 233 13.17 17.17 -5.14
C MET A 233 13.14 17.57 -6.62
N ILE A 234 11.96 17.61 -7.25
CA ILE A 234 11.82 18.07 -8.63
C ILE A 234 12.23 19.54 -8.78
N TRP A 235 11.91 20.41 -7.81
CA TRP A 235 12.37 21.80 -7.85
C TRP A 235 13.89 21.90 -7.72
N ILE A 236 14.53 21.07 -6.91
CA ILE A 236 15.99 21.01 -6.79
C ILE A 236 16.61 20.46 -8.08
N GLY A 237 16.11 19.34 -8.59
CA GLY A 237 16.62 18.70 -9.81
C GLY A 237 16.45 19.55 -11.08
N SER A 238 15.41 20.39 -11.14
CA SER A 238 15.20 21.34 -12.24
C SER A 238 16.02 22.64 -12.11
N GLY A 239 16.77 22.81 -11.01
CA GLY A 239 17.53 24.02 -10.72
C GLY A 239 16.70 25.20 -10.23
N LYS A 240 15.38 25.01 -9.97
CA LYS A 240 14.50 26.07 -9.45
C LYS A 240 14.85 26.43 -7.99
N GLN A 241 15.37 25.44 -7.23
CA GLN A 241 15.84 25.64 -5.88
C GLN A 241 17.27 25.06 -5.71
N PRO A 242 18.07 25.60 -4.79
CA PRO A 242 19.38 25.07 -4.50
C PRO A 242 19.28 23.74 -3.74
N GLN A 243 20.37 22.99 -3.71
CA GLN A 243 20.42 21.65 -3.09
C GLN A 243 20.19 21.67 -1.57
N ASN A 244 20.68 22.72 -0.88
CA ASN A 244 20.51 22.91 0.56
C ASN A 244 19.05 23.24 0.97
N TRP A 245 18.20 23.60 0.00
CA TRP A 245 16.82 23.95 0.28
C TRP A 245 16.03 22.81 0.98
N MET A 246 16.41 21.55 0.76
CA MET A 246 15.79 20.43 1.49
C MET A 246 16.02 20.52 3.01
N ALA A 247 17.24 20.87 3.43
CA ALA A 247 17.55 21.09 4.84
C ALA A 247 16.83 22.34 5.40
N GLU A 248 16.75 23.41 4.61
CA GLU A 248 16.00 24.62 4.96
C GLU A 248 14.52 24.32 5.19
N LEU A 249 13.90 23.49 4.34
CA LEU A 249 12.50 23.05 4.50
C LEU A 249 12.29 22.25 5.78
N LEU A 250 13.21 21.33 6.13
CA LEU A 250 13.13 20.61 7.39
C LEU A 250 13.20 21.55 8.59
N ALA A 251 14.11 22.54 8.56
CA ALA A 251 14.27 23.51 9.64
C ALA A 251 13.09 24.51 9.73
N ALA A 252 12.39 24.78 8.63
CA ALA A 252 11.29 25.75 8.61
C ALA A 252 10.03 25.25 9.33
N HIS A 253 9.78 23.96 9.36
CA HIS A 253 8.55 23.35 9.91
C HIS A 253 7.25 23.96 9.35
N ASP A 254 7.29 24.54 8.18
CA ASP A 254 6.19 25.25 7.53
C ASP A 254 5.93 24.74 6.11
N ARG A 255 4.74 24.16 5.90
CA ARG A 255 4.30 23.61 4.61
C ARG A 255 4.22 24.67 3.50
N THR A 256 3.98 25.93 3.85
CA THR A 256 3.82 27.01 2.87
C THR A 256 5.09 27.32 2.10
N HIS A 257 6.25 27.02 2.65
CA HIS A 257 7.55 27.21 2.01
C HIS A 257 7.90 26.08 1.03
N ALA A 258 7.25 24.91 1.12
CA ALA A 258 7.58 23.77 0.28
C ALA A 258 6.89 23.84 -1.10
N ALA A 259 7.39 23.00 -2.03
CA ALA A 259 6.80 22.87 -3.36
C ALA A 259 5.34 22.37 -3.30
N PRO A 260 4.53 22.62 -4.34
CA PRO A 260 3.21 22.00 -4.47
C PRO A 260 3.28 20.48 -4.37
N THR A 261 2.21 19.87 -3.83
CA THR A 261 2.07 18.42 -3.78
C THR A 261 2.10 17.84 -5.19
N PHE A 262 3.02 16.89 -5.43
CA PHE A 262 3.15 16.30 -6.77
C PHE A 262 2.04 15.27 -7.04
N ALA A 263 1.84 14.91 -8.32
CA ALA A 263 0.77 14.01 -8.76
C ALA A 263 0.80 12.65 -8.02
N PRO A 264 -0.34 11.99 -7.80
CA PRO A 264 -0.38 10.69 -7.16
C PRO A 264 0.04 9.54 -8.08
N ASP A 265 -0.14 9.69 -9.39
CA ASP A 265 -0.10 8.64 -10.42
C ASP A 265 1.17 7.77 -10.41
N GLY A 266 2.29 8.31 -9.96
CA GLY A 266 3.54 7.55 -9.88
C GLY A 266 3.82 6.95 -8.52
N LEU A 267 2.95 7.12 -7.52
CA LEU A 267 3.22 6.68 -6.15
C LEU A 267 2.66 5.28 -5.89
N TYR A 268 3.55 4.41 -5.41
CA TYR A 268 3.26 3.02 -5.02
C TYR A 268 3.64 2.77 -3.58
N PHE A 269 2.70 2.25 -2.80
CA PHE A 269 2.98 1.62 -1.51
C PHE A 269 3.58 0.25 -1.78
N THR A 270 4.88 0.08 -1.52
CA THR A 270 5.62 -1.12 -1.97
C THR A 270 5.79 -2.18 -0.90
N GLY A 271 5.51 -1.86 0.36
CA GLY A 271 5.59 -2.87 1.40
C GLY A 271 5.57 -2.34 2.82
N VAL A 272 5.43 -3.29 3.73
CA VAL A 272 5.42 -3.09 5.18
C VAL A 272 6.34 -4.12 5.81
N GLU A 273 7.16 -3.69 6.75
CA GLU A 273 8.00 -4.56 7.55
C GLU A 273 7.35 -4.82 8.92
N TYR A 274 7.32 -6.07 9.33
CA TYR A 274 6.84 -6.52 10.63
C TYR A 274 7.89 -7.38 11.33
N ALA A 275 7.83 -7.44 12.66
CA ALA A 275 8.69 -8.34 13.42
C ALA A 275 8.43 -9.80 13.03
N ALA A 276 9.49 -10.61 12.96
CA ALA A 276 9.45 -12.01 12.55
C ALA A 276 8.50 -12.88 13.40
N VAL A 277 8.20 -12.47 14.63
CA VAL A 277 7.25 -13.16 15.53
C VAL A 277 5.85 -13.31 14.93
N TRP A 278 5.45 -12.45 14.00
CA TRP A 278 4.14 -12.51 13.34
C TRP A 278 4.06 -13.54 12.23
N GLN A 279 5.19 -14.13 11.81
CA GLN A 279 5.27 -15.20 10.81
C GLN A 279 4.45 -14.93 9.54
N LEU A 280 4.39 -13.66 9.11
CA LEU A 280 3.70 -13.29 7.89
C LEU A 280 4.45 -13.88 6.67
N PRO A 281 3.72 -14.27 5.60
CA PRO A 281 4.35 -14.69 4.37
C PRO A 281 5.32 -13.61 3.87
N GLN A 282 6.57 -14.01 3.64
CA GLN A 282 7.54 -13.13 2.99
C GLN A 282 7.36 -13.26 1.49
N GLU A 283 7.11 -12.14 0.83
CA GLU A 283 7.10 -12.10 -0.61
C GLU A 283 8.50 -11.73 -1.10
N ASP A 284 9.07 -12.57 -1.92
CA ASP A 284 10.26 -12.23 -2.67
C ASP A 284 9.97 -10.94 -3.45
N ARG A 285 10.84 -9.96 -3.25
CA ARG A 285 10.69 -8.55 -3.64
C ARG A 285 9.93 -8.34 -4.95
N ILE A 286 8.67 -7.92 -4.86
CA ILE A 286 7.81 -7.51 -5.98
C ILE A 286 8.41 -6.33 -6.77
N ILE A 287 9.46 -5.72 -6.26
CA ILE A 287 10.14 -4.54 -6.84
C ILE A 287 10.64 -4.83 -8.27
N ALA A 288 10.92 -6.10 -8.61
CA ALA A 288 11.35 -6.48 -9.96
C ALA A 288 10.25 -6.35 -11.03
N ALA A 289 8.97 -6.46 -10.67
CA ALA A 289 7.87 -6.35 -11.64
C ALA A 289 7.60 -4.91 -12.11
N PHE A 290 8.10 -3.91 -11.37
CA PHE A 290 8.07 -2.48 -11.72
C PHE A 290 9.49 -1.92 -11.84
N ASP A 291 10.44 -2.74 -12.23
CA ASP A 291 11.69 -2.25 -12.75
C ASP A 291 11.42 -1.77 -14.19
N PRO A 292 11.42 -0.46 -14.48
CA PRO A 292 11.18 0.04 -15.83
C PRO A 292 12.24 -0.42 -16.84
N VAL A 293 13.26 -1.14 -16.40
CA VAL A 293 14.28 -1.79 -17.23
C VAL A 293 13.83 -3.21 -17.66
N ALA A 294 12.78 -3.77 -17.07
CA ALA A 294 12.27 -5.12 -17.36
C ALA A 294 11.07 -5.15 -18.34
N ILE A 295 10.70 -4.00 -18.95
CA ILE A 295 9.67 -3.89 -20.00
C ILE A 295 10.33 -3.50 -21.33
#